data_3a27d08e126fd2930a064d294ebf689a
#
_entry.id   3a27d08e126fd2930a064d294ebf689a
#
_cell.length_a   1.000
_cell.length_b   1.000
_cell.length_c   1.000
_cell.angle_alpha   90.00
_cell.angle_beta   90.00
_cell.angle_gamma   90.00
#
_symmetry.space_group_name_H-M   'P 1'
#
loop_
_entity.id
_entity.type
_entity.pdbx_description
1 polymer ?
#
loop_
_entity_poly.entity_id
_entity_poly.type
_entity_poly.pdbx_seq_one_letter_code
_entity_poly.pdbx_strand_id
1 'polypeptide(L)'
;MSLVNYLQNLKFYVKHFPDGAIISNSARGDMIDDYAMVEALKNGKIFSLGLDVYNGEPNIHPEYLTLPNVFVLPHVGSATIKTRTAMGDLAINNVDEFFRTGKCVNCVK
;
A
#
# COMPACT_ATOMS: atom_id res chain seq x y z
N MET A 1 5.43 16.08 14.21
CA MET A 1 5.53 15.64 12.79
C MET A 1 4.33 14.74 12.53
N SER A 2 3.45 15.08 11.61
CA SER A 2 2.25 14.26 11.36
C SER A 2 2.63 12.96 10.65
N LEU A 3 1.83 11.89 10.84
CA LEU A 3 2.00 10.60 10.15
C LEU A 3 2.05 10.80 8.62
N VAL A 4 1.26 11.74 8.10
CA VAL A 4 1.23 12.11 6.67
C VAL A 4 2.59 12.63 6.19
N ASN A 5 3.28 13.47 6.98
CA ASN A 5 4.61 13.95 6.62
C ASN A 5 5.69 12.85 6.70
N TYR A 6 5.50 11.85 7.56
CA TYR A 6 6.38 10.69 7.63
C TYR A 6 6.22 9.80 6.39
N LEU A 7 4.98 9.59 5.93
CA LEU A 7 4.69 8.77 4.74
C LEU A 7 5.14 9.45 3.43
N GLN A 8 5.02 10.78 3.32
CA GLN A 8 5.53 11.54 2.16
C GLN A 8 7.05 11.48 2.02
N ASN A 9 7.78 11.25 3.11
CA ASN A 9 9.24 11.08 3.07
C ASN A 9 9.69 9.68 2.59
N LEU A 10 8.82 8.69 2.51
CA LEU A 10 9.17 7.35 2.01
C LEU A 10 9.49 7.33 0.49
N LYS A 11 8.98 8.30 -0.29
CA LYS A 11 9.35 8.46 -1.71
C LYS A 11 10.87 8.69 -1.95
N PHE A 12 11.61 9.07 -0.93
CA PHE A 12 13.05 9.40 -1.04
C PHE A 12 13.99 8.25 -0.64
N TYR A 13 13.50 7.08 -0.20
CA TYR A 13 14.34 6.14 0.53
C TYR A 13 14.89 4.95 -0.24
N VAL A 14 14.59 4.78 -1.52
CA VAL A 14 15.15 3.66 -2.31
C VAL A 14 16.68 3.62 -2.23
N LYS A 15 17.34 4.78 -2.25
CA LYS A 15 18.80 4.90 -2.13
C LYS A 15 19.37 4.46 -0.77
N HIS A 16 18.54 4.45 0.29
CA HIS A 16 18.96 4.11 1.65
C HIS A 16 18.76 2.63 1.98
N PHE A 17 18.08 1.87 1.14
CA PHE A 17 18.02 0.43 1.32
C PHE A 17 19.39 -0.20 1.07
N PRO A 18 19.72 -1.32 1.74
CA PRO A 18 20.92 -2.09 1.41
C PRO A 18 20.83 -2.61 -0.04
N ASP A 19 21.99 -2.82 -0.66
CA ASP A 19 22.05 -3.41 -1.99
C ASP A 19 21.48 -4.83 -1.95
N GLY A 20 20.65 -5.16 -2.93
CA GLY A 20 19.98 -6.44 -2.99
C GLY A 20 18.77 -6.59 -2.07
N ALA A 21 18.21 -5.49 -1.56
CA ALA A 21 17.01 -5.55 -0.73
C ALA A 21 15.81 -6.14 -1.47
N ILE A 22 14.95 -6.85 -0.73
CA ILE A 22 13.63 -7.30 -1.18
C ILE A 22 12.59 -6.38 -0.53
N ILE A 23 11.70 -5.83 -1.34
CA ILE A 23 10.66 -4.91 -0.88
C ILE A 23 9.28 -5.50 -1.14
N SER A 24 8.37 -5.34 -0.19
CA SER A 24 6.94 -5.65 -0.37
C SER A 24 6.10 -4.47 0.08
N ASN A 25 5.16 -4.04 -0.78
CA ASN A 25 4.20 -3.00 -0.46
C ASN A 25 2.77 -3.52 -0.59
N SER A 26 2.11 -3.65 0.56
CA SER A 26 0.69 -3.99 0.68
C SER A 26 -0.10 -2.89 1.41
N ALA A 27 0.47 -1.69 1.56
CA ALA A 27 -0.12 -0.58 2.28
C ALA A 27 -0.79 0.42 1.34
N ARG A 28 -0.02 1.23 0.62
CA ARG A 28 -0.50 2.23 -0.35
C ARG A 28 0.53 2.45 -1.45
N GLY A 29 0.04 2.60 -2.68
CA GLY A 29 0.89 2.76 -3.86
C GLY A 29 1.74 4.03 -3.84
N ASP A 30 1.20 5.13 -3.34
CA ASP A 30 1.87 6.43 -3.26
C ASP A 30 3.04 6.51 -2.26
N MET A 31 3.28 5.43 -1.51
CA MET A 31 4.47 5.28 -0.67
C MET A 31 5.74 5.03 -1.48
N ILE A 32 5.63 4.61 -2.73
CA ILE A 32 6.75 4.31 -3.62
C ILE A 32 6.78 5.36 -4.76
N ASP A 33 7.96 5.86 -5.06
CA ASP A 33 8.23 6.56 -6.31
C ASP A 33 8.51 5.49 -7.38
N ASP A 34 7.58 5.32 -8.31
CA ASP A 34 7.64 4.24 -9.32
C ASP A 34 8.87 4.36 -10.23
N TYR A 35 9.24 5.57 -10.64
CA TYR A 35 10.41 5.78 -11.50
C TYR A 35 11.71 5.43 -10.77
N ALA A 36 11.87 5.90 -9.53
CA ALA A 36 13.05 5.59 -8.74
C ALA A 36 13.14 4.09 -8.42
N MET A 37 12.00 3.43 -8.18
CA MET A 37 11.94 1.99 -7.90
C MET A 37 12.29 1.16 -9.14
N VAL A 38 11.75 1.51 -10.31
CA VAL A 38 12.07 0.85 -11.58
C VAL A 38 13.56 0.92 -11.88
N GLU A 39 14.18 2.09 -11.73
CA GLU A 39 15.63 2.24 -11.91
C GLU A 39 16.43 1.40 -10.90
N ALA A 40 16.00 1.34 -9.66
CA ALA A 40 16.67 0.54 -8.62
C ALA A 40 16.54 -0.97 -8.86
N LEU A 41 15.43 -1.42 -9.45
CA LEU A 41 15.24 -2.82 -9.87
C LEU A 41 16.14 -3.19 -11.07
N LYS A 42 16.22 -2.28 -12.05
CA LYS A 42 17.05 -2.47 -13.26
C LYS A 42 18.54 -2.52 -12.95
N ASN A 43 19.01 -1.69 -12.04
CA ASN A 43 20.43 -1.62 -11.70
C ASN A 43 20.84 -2.59 -10.58
N GLY A 44 19.92 -3.38 -10.02
CA GLY A 44 20.18 -4.38 -8.99
C GLY A 44 20.28 -3.83 -7.58
N LYS A 45 20.06 -2.54 -7.35
CA LYS A 45 19.98 -1.94 -6.01
C LYS A 45 18.87 -2.61 -5.18
N ILE A 46 17.74 -2.85 -5.81
CA ILE A 46 16.63 -3.64 -5.28
C ILE A 46 16.61 -4.98 -6.03
N PHE A 47 16.71 -6.08 -5.28
CA PHE A 47 16.73 -7.42 -5.84
C PHE A 47 15.36 -7.84 -6.37
N SER A 48 14.29 -7.61 -5.61
CA SER A 48 12.92 -7.90 -6.04
C SER A 48 11.90 -7.03 -5.33
N LEU A 49 10.73 -6.88 -5.97
CA LEU A 49 9.61 -6.07 -5.50
C LEU A 49 8.30 -6.86 -5.57
N GLY A 50 7.55 -6.90 -4.47
CA GLY A 50 6.17 -7.39 -4.40
C GLY A 50 5.20 -6.25 -4.19
N LEU A 51 4.18 -6.12 -5.05
CA LEU A 51 3.17 -5.07 -4.96
C LEU A 51 1.75 -5.67 -4.90
N ASP A 52 0.96 -5.24 -3.93
CA ASP A 52 -0.50 -5.44 -3.90
C ASP A 52 -1.26 -4.12 -4.09
N VAL A 53 -0.55 -3.00 -4.13
CA VAL A 53 -1.09 -1.64 -4.27
C VAL A 53 -0.24 -0.82 -5.24
N TYR A 54 -0.86 0.11 -5.96
CA TYR A 54 -0.22 0.87 -7.04
C TYR A 54 -0.51 2.37 -6.91
N ASN A 55 0.42 3.18 -7.36
CA ASN A 55 0.21 4.61 -7.50
C ASN A 55 -0.74 4.87 -8.68
N GLY A 56 -1.91 5.45 -8.39
CA GLY A 56 -2.93 5.74 -9.41
C GLY A 56 -3.81 4.55 -9.82
N GLU A 57 -4.07 3.60 -8.88
CA GLU A 57 -5.00 2.48 -9.14
C GLU A 57 -6.28 2.92 -9.89
N PRO A 58 -6.80 2.09 -10.82
CA PRO A 58 -6.40 0.71 -11.11
C PRO A 58 -5.19 0.58 -12.06
N ASN A 59 -4.57 1.68 -12.48
CA ASN A 59 -3.44 1.64 -13.39
C ASN A 59 -2.16 1.26 -12.64
N ILE A 60 -1.33 0.45 -13.28
CA ILE A 60 -0.01 0.07 -12.81
C ILE A 60 1.06 0.71 -13.70
N HIS A 61 2.19 1.09 -13.14
CA HIS A 61 3.32 1.55 -13.94
C HIS A 61 3.76 0.46 -14.93
N PRO A 62 3.76 0.72 -16.26
CA PRO A 62 3.88 -0.34 -17.28
C PRO A 62 5.18 -1.15 -17.17
N GLU A 63 6.26 -0.55 -16.72
CA GLU A 63 7.54 -1.24 -16.57
C GLU A 63 7.52 -2.33 -15.50
N TYR A 64 6.68 -2.23 -14.47
CA TYR A 64 6.55 -3.30 -13.48
C TYR A 64 6.06 -4.61 -14.10
N LEU A 65 5.28 -4.54 -15.17
CA LEU A 65 4.76 -5.73 -15.88
C LEU A 65 5.82 -6.41 -16.75
N THR A 66 6.94 -5.75 -17.02
CA THR A 66 8.01 -6.24 -17.89
C THR A 66 9.25 -6.72 -17.13
N LEU A 67 9.38 -6.30 -15.85
CA LEU A 67 10.53 -6.64 -15.03
C LEU A 67 10.40 -8.05 -14.42
N PRO A 68 11.39 -8.95 -14.62
CA PRO A 68 11.31 -10.34 -14.16
C PRO A 68 11.41 -10.48 -12.61
N ASN A 69 11.85 -9.44 -11.93
CA ASN A 69 12.01 -9.38 -10.49
C ASN A 69 10.90 -8.59 -9.78
N VAL A 70 9.75 -8.41 -10.45
CA VAL A 70 8.55 -7.77 -9.88
C VAL A 70 7.41 -8.77 -9.84
N PHE A 71 6.75 -8.87 -8.70
CA PHE A 71 5.54 -9.65 -8.48
C PHE A 71 4.38 -8.71 -8.14
N VAL A 72 3.25 -8.85 -8.85
CA VAL A 72 2.10 -7.96 -8.72
C VAL A 72 0.83 -8.73 -8.37
N LEU A 73 0.02 -8.17 -7.45
CA LEU A 73 -1.29 -8.66 -7.06
C LEU A 73 -2.34 -7.54 -7.24
N PRO A 74 -3.59 -7.86 -7.52
CA PRO A 74 -4.62 -6.86 -7.86
C PRO A 74 -5.34 -6.32 -6.61
N HIS A 75 -4.61 -5.79 -5.62
CA HIS A 75 -5.13 -5.20 -4.37
C HIS A 75 -6.04 -6.18 -3.61
N VAL A 76 -5.53 -7.36 -3.32
CA VAL A 76 -6.27 -8.48 -2.71
C VAL A 76 -5.92 -8.77 -1.26
N GLY A 77 -5.10 -7.96 -0.62
CA GLY A 77 -4.65 -8.18 0.77
C GLY A 77 -5.77 -8.37 1.79
N SER A 78 -6.95 -7.78 1.57
CA SER A 78 -8.16 -7.98 2.40
C SER A 78 -9.26 -8.79 1.70
N ALA A 79 -9.02 -9.43 0.57
CA ALA A 79 -10.04 -10.04 -0.29
C ALA A 79 -10.46 -11.44 0.15
N THR A 80 -10.60 -11.70 1.44
CA THR A 80 -11.26 -12.90 1.95
C THR A 80 -12.69 -12.60 2.36
N ILE A 81 -13.60 -13.57 2.25
CA ILE A 81 -14.99 -13.43 2.68
C ILE A 81 -15.03 -12.98 4.14
N LYS A 82 -14.28 -13.64 5.02
CA LYS A 82 -14.21 -13.31 6.45
C LYS A 82 -13.79 -11.86 6.69
N THR A 83 -12.73 -11.39 6.04
CA THR A 83 -12.22 -10.02 6.23
C THR A 83 -13.21 -8.99 5.69
N ARG A 84 -13.75 -9.21 4.49
CA ARG A 84 -14.72 -8.28 3.88
C ARG A 84 -16.01 -8.19 4.68
N THR A 85 -16.53 -9.32 5.19
CA THR A 85 -17.68 -9.33 6.09
C THR A 85 -17.40 -8.56 7.37
N ALA A 86 -16.27 -8.82 8.03
CA ALA A 86 -15.90 -8.10 9.25
C ALA A 86 -15.74 -6.58 9.04
N MET A 87 -15.20 -6.14 7.90
CA MET A 87 -15.13 -4.72 7.55
C MET A 87 -16.51 -4.10 7.37
N GLY A 88 -17.43 -4.80 6.69
CA GLY A 88 -18.81 -4.38 6.51
C GLY A 88 -19.56 -4.28 7.84
N ASP A 89 -19.47 -5.31 8.67
CA ASP A 89 -20.10 -5.35 9.99
C ASP A 89 -19.60 -4.21 10.89
N LEU A 90 -18.29 -3.94 10.86
CA LEU A 90 -17.71 -2.84 11.64
C LEU A 90 -18.27 -1.48 11.19
N ALA A 91 -18.40 -1.25 9.88
CA ALA A 91 -18.96 -0.01 9.35
C ALA A 91 -20.44 0.16 9.74
N ILE A 92 -21.25 -0.90 9.60
CA ILE A 92 -22.67 -0.90 9.99
C ILE A 92 -22.82 -0.63 11.49
N ASN A 93 -22.06 -1.34 12.31
CA ASN A 93 -22.11 -1.18 13.77
C ASN A 93 -21.73 0.23 14.23
N ASN A 94 -20.75 0.88 13.57
CA ASN A 94 -20.40 2.27 13.87
C ASN A 94 -21.54 3.25 13.56
N VAL A 95 -22.23 3.04 12.45
CA VAL A 95 -23.39 3.87 12.05
C VAL A 95 -24.56 3.65 13.02
N ASP A 96 -24.89 2.40 13.33
CA ASP A 96 -25.97 2.06 14.27
C ASP A 96 -25.71 2.65 15.66
N GLU A 97 -24.50 2.49 16.18
CA GLU A 97 -24.13 3.03 17.50
C GLU A 97 -24.19 4.54 17.52
N PHE A 98 -23.77 5.22 16.44
CA PHE A 98 -23.87 6.68 16.33
C PHE A 98 -25.33 7.14 16.37
N PHE A 99 -26.22 6.52 15.61
CA PHE A 99 -27.65 6.89 15.63
C PHE A 99 -28.34 6.59 16.97
N ARG A 100 -27.93 5.53 17.65
CA ARG A 100 -28.50 5.13 18.93
C ARG A 100 -27.99 5.96 20.11
N THR A 101 -26.74 6.39 20.11
CA THR A 101 -26.09 7.00 21.29
C THR A 101 -25.51 8.40 21.05
N GLY A 102 -25.41 8.85 19.80
CA GLY A 102 -24.71 10.06 19.40
C GLY A 102 -23.18 9.97 19.53
N LYS A 103 -22.64 8.78 19.79
CA LYS A 103 -21.19 8.56 19.96
C LYS A 103 -20.60 7.74 18.83
N CYS A 104 -19.44 8.15 18.35
CA CYS A 104 -18.65 7.42 17.37
C CYS A 104 -17.63 6.55 18.11
N VAL A 105 -17.76 5.22 18.02
CA VAL A 105 -16.89 4.27 18.76
C VAL A 105 -15.50 4.19 18.14
N ASN A 106 -15.44 4.16 16.80
CA ASN A 106 -14.19 4.06 16.04
C ASN A 106 -13.92 5.34 15.22
N CYS A 107 -14.01 6.50 15.88
CA CYS A 107 -13.81 7.79 15.24
C CYS A 107 -12.35 7.98 14.83
N VAL A 108 -12.11 8.32 13.58
CA VAL A 108 -10.80 8.77 13.12
C VAL A 108 -10.67 10.25 13.46
N LYS A 109 -9.62 10.61 14.20
CA LYS A 109 -9.31 12.00 14.57
C LYS A 109 -8.38 12.64 13.56
#